data_1cf2e11db39024c5ed05077c880c3263
#
_entry.id   1cf2e11db39024c5ed05077c880c3263
#
_cell.length_a   1.000
_cell.length_b   1.000
_cell.length_c   1.000
_cell.angle_alpha   90.00
_cell.angle_beta   90.00
_cell.angle_gamma   90.00
#
_symmetry.space_group_name_H-M   'P 1'
#
loop_
_entity.id
_entity.type
_entity.pdbx_description
1 polymer ?
#
loop_
_entity_poly.entity_id
_entity_poly.type
_entity_poly.pdbx_seq_one_letter_code
_entity_poly.pdbx_strand_id
1 'polypeptide(L)'
;IRDSSTGLFGLTVALAMAEQLESHGVSAAIKWPNDLIVGSRKLAGVLPKLVFRGHHVRLARIGVGLNVCNPVPQGGIALRELLPPGRCRVRLWQLHMLLALERANQLAAHPQRVVAAAEQRLWCRSVADPASGEHWAVCGIGLDGQLLLRQGTRTTSWTRWGGRSDGNL
;
A
#
# COMPACT_ATOMS: atom_id res chain seq x y z
N ILE A 1 8.82 -3.06 -18.88
CA ILE A 1 8.20 -2.60 -17.61
C ILE A 1 9.32 -1.95 -16.82
N ARG A 2 9.30 -0.60 -16.73
CA ARG A 2 10.31 0.20 -16.02
C ARG A 2 10.10 0.04 -14.50
N ASP A 3 11.06 0.51 -13.72
CA ASP A 3 11.11 0.50 -12.23
C ASP A 3 9.80 1.04 -11.55
N SER A 4 8.99 1.81 -12.28
CA SER A 4 7.67 2.31 -11.91
C SER A 4 6.61 1.21 -11.64
N SER A 5 6.75 0.02 -12.22
CA SER A 5 5.78 -1.09 -12.00
C SER A 5 5.84 -1.69 -10.58
N THR A 6 6.94 -1.45 -9.86
CA THR A 6 7.10 -1.90 -8.48
C THR A 6 6.13 -1.18 -7.54
N GLY A 7 5.81 0.08 -7.81
CA GLY A 7 4.86 0.88 -7.03
C GLY A 7 3.44 0.34 -7.12
N LEU A 8 2.95 0.07 -8.33
CA LEU A 8 1.62 -0.50 -8.53
C LEU A 8 1.50 -1.91 -7.95
N PHE A 9 2.57 -2.73 -8.06
CA PHE A 9 2.58 -4.07 -7.50
C PHE A 9 2.45 -4.07 -5.98
N GLY A 10 3.22 -3.22 -5.29
CA GLY A 10 3.11 -3.06 -3.83
C GLY A 10 1.72 -2.58 -3.40
N LEU A 11 1.17 -1.63 -4.13
CA LEU A 11 -0.18 -1.11 -3.91
C LEU A 11 -1.26 -2.17 -4.14
N THR A 12 -1.12 -3.03 -5.17
CA THR A 12 -2.04 -4.14 -5.45
C THR A 12 -2.08 -5.14 -4.29
N VAL A 13 -0.92 -5.46 -3.73
CA VAL A 13 -0.85 -6.35 -2.56
C VAL A 13 -1.46 -5.68 -1.33
N ALA A 14 -1.16 -4.41 -1.07
CA ALA A 14 -1.75 -3.66 0.04
C ALA A 14 -3.28 -3.57 -0.07
N LEU A 15 -3.81 -3.33 -1.29
CA LEU A 15 -5.25 -3.34 -1.56
C LEU A 15 -5.88 -4.70 -1.24
N ALA A 16 -5.32 -5.79 -1.75
CA ALA A 16 -5.84 -7.13 -1.49
C ALA A 16 -5.79 -7.51 0.00
N MET A 17 -4.76 -7.07 0.71
CA MET A 17 -4.69 -7.22 2.17
C MET A 17 -5.75 -6.39 2.88
N ALA A 18 -6.03 -5.15 2.43
CA ALA A 18 -7.09 -4.32 2.99
C ALA A 18 -8.47 -4.96 2.77
N GLU A 19 -8.75 -5.49 1.57
CA GLU A 19 -9.98 -6.24 1.27
C GLU A 19 -10.13 -7.46 2.18
N GLN A 20 -9.04 -8.21 2.40
CA GLN A 20 -9.05 -9.38 3.28
C GLN A 20 -9.27 -9.00 4.75
N LEU A 21 -8.69 -7.92 5.24
CA LEU A 21 -8.93 -7.40 6.59
C LEU A 21 -10.38 -6.94 6.75
N GLU A 22 -10.93 -6.25 5.77
CA GLU A 22 -12.29 -5.73 5.75
C GLU A 22 -13.33 -6.87 5.83
N SER A 23 -13.10 -8.00 5.13
CA SER A 23 -13.96 -9.20 5.23
C SER A 23 -14.01 -9.81 6.64
N HIS A 24 -13.08 -9.41 7.51
CA HIS A 24 -13.02 -9.83 8.92
C HIS A 24 -13.42 -8.71 9.90
N GLY A 25 -13.93 -7.58 9.37
CA GLY A 25 -14.41 -6.47 10.19
C GLY A 25 -13.32 -5.46 10.58
N VAL A 26 -12.14 -5.50 9.94
CA VAL A 26 -11.06 -4.54 10.17
C VAL A 26 -10.94 -3.61 8.98
N SER A 27 -11.46 -2.38 9.11
CA SER A 27 -11.33 -1.35 8.09
C SER A 27 -9.94 -0.72 8.15
N ALA A 28 -9.12 -0.98 7.14
CA ALA A 28 -7.77 -0.44 7.02
C ALA A 28 -7.66 0.50 5.81
N ALA A 29 -7.13 1.69 6.04
CA ALA A 29 -6.77 2.64 4.99
C ALA A 29 -5.37 2.34 4.45
N ILE A 30 -5.11 2.75 3.21
CA ILE A 30 -3.81 2.60 2.57
C ILE A 30 -3.02 3.90 2.73
N LYS A 31 -1.94 3.86 3.49
CA LYS A 31 -0.91 4.89 3.46
C LYS A 31 0.03 4.54 2.32
N TRP A 32 -0.12 5.27 1.22
CA TRP A 32 0.71 5.05 0.03
C TRP A 32 2.21 5.06 0.39
N PRO A 33 3.06 4.20 -0.22
CA PRO A 33 2.70 3.27 -1.31
C PRO A 33 2.22 1.89 -0.83
N ASN A 34 2.42 1.48 0.43
CA ASN A 34 2.39 0.05 0.77
C ASN A 34 2.10 -0.25 2.25
N ASP A 35 1.67 0.74 3.04
CA ASP A 35 1.34 0.55 4.45
C ASP A 35 -0.17 0.52 4.67
N LEU A 36 -0.63 -0.29 5.62
CA LEU A 36 -2.02 -0.34 6.07
C LEU A 36 -2.15 0.29 7.45
N ILE A 37 -3.10 1.22 7.55
CA ILE A 37 -3.32 2.07 8.72
C ILE A 37 -4.75 1.85 9.22
N VAL A 38 -4.91 1.70 10.53
CA VAL A 38 -6.21 1.73 11.22
C VAL A 38 -6.23 2.96 12.13
N GLY A 39 -7.14 3.89 11.86
CA GLY A 39 -7.10 5.22 12.46
C GLY A 39 -5.83 5.96 12.04
N SER A 40 -4.95 6.22 13.01
CA SER A 40 -3.63 6.84 12.78
C SER A 40 -2.46 5.87 13.00
N ARG A 41 -2.73 4.58 13.27
CA ARG A 41 -1.73 3.60 13.70
C ARG A 41 -1.47 2.55 12.61
N LYS A 42 -0.17 2.21 12.40
CA LYS A 42 0.25 1.23 11.40
C LYS A 42 -0.07 -0.20 11.85
N LEU A 43 -0.90 -0.90 11.06
CA LEU A 43 -1.24 -2.30 11.25
C LEU A 43 -0.33 -3.24 10.46
N ALA A 44 -0.02 -2.87 9.21
CA ALA A 44 0.76 -3.74 8.32
C ALA A 44 1.59 -2.93 7.34
N GLY A 45 2.53 -3.59 6.70
CA GLY A 45 3.30 -3.06 5.58
C GLY A 45 3.70 -4.16 4.60
N VAL A 46 3.84 -3.78 3.34
CA VAL A 46 4.23 -4.66 2.24
C VAL A 46 5.57 -4.19 1.70
N LEU A 47 6.53 -5.09 1.55
CA LEU A 47 7.83 -4.81 0.96
C LEU A 47 8.03 -5.66 -0.32
N PRO A 48 7.62 -5.16 -1.48
CA PRO A 48 7.78 -5.86 -2.74
C PRO A 48 9.20 -5.67 -3.27
N LYS A 49 9.75 -6.73 -3.86
CA LYS A 49 11.01 -6.70 -4.63
C LYS A 49 10.82 -7.50 -5.91
N LEU A 50 10.91 -6.82 -7.05
CA LEU A 50 10.87 -7.44 -8.37
C LEU A 50 12.27 -7.69 -8.89
N VAL A 51 12.48 -8.87 -9.48
CA VAL A 51 13.72 -9.23 -10.19
C VAL A 51 13.34 -9.40 -11.66
N PHE A 52 13.98 -8.62 -12.52
CA PHE A 52 13.73 -8.63 -13.96
C PHE A 52 14.76 -9.47 -14.71
N ARG A 53 14.34 -10.05 -15.85
CA ARG A 53 15.22 -10.58 -16.89
C ARG A 53 14.80 -9.91 -18.20
N GLY A 54 15.61 -8.98 -18.68
CA GLY A 54 15.18 -8.07 -19.74
C GLY A 54 13.98 -7.24 -19.30
N HIS A 55 12.90 -7.27 -20.09
CA HIS A 55 11.65 -6.55 -19.80
C HIS A 55 10.61 -7.36 -19.04
N HIS A 56 10.92 -8.59 -18.63
CA HIS A 56 9.98 -9.48 -17.94
C HIS A 56 10.33 -9.64 -16.47
N VAL A 57 9.32 -9.64 -15.61
CA VAL A 57 9.47 -10.00 -14.20
C VAL A 57 9.79 -11.51 -14.14
N ARG A 58 10.98 -11.85 -13.66
CA ARG A 58 11.40 -13.24 -13.44
C ARG A 58 10.95 -13.74 -12.07
N LEU A 59 11.00 -12.89 -11.06
CA LEU A 59 10.70 -13.23 -9.68
C LEU A 59 10.14 -12.03 -8.96
N ALA A 60 9.05 -12.22 -8.25
CA ALA A 60 8.52 -11.27 -7.27
C ALA A 60 8.74 -11.85 -5.87
N ARG A 61 9.43 -11.11 -5.00
CA ARG A 61 9.52 -11.39 -3.58
C ARG A 61 8.64 -10.39 -2.84
N ILE A 62 7.80 -10.89 -1.94
CA ILE A 62 6.88 -10.06 -1.20
C ILE A 62 7.10 -10.30 0.29
N GLY A 63 7.65 -9.30 0.99
CA GLY A 63 7.65 -9.26 2.43
C GLY A 63 6.32 -8.70 2.93
N VAL A 64 5.62 -9.41 3.79
CA VAL A 64 4.40 -8.94 4.44
C VAL A 64 4.64 -8.90 5.94
N GLY A 65 4.57 -7.72 6.52
CA GLY A 65 4.56 -7.51 7.97
C GLY A 65 3.14 -7.16 8.42
N LEU A 66 2.47 -8.07 9.14
CA LEU A 66 1.17 -7.84 9.76
C LEU A 66 1.28 -8.01 11.27
N ASN A 67 0.89 -7.01 12.01
CA ASN A 67 0.84 -7.07 13.47
C ASN A 67 -0.39 -7.84 13.92
N VAL A 68 -0.21 -9.07 14.37
CA VAL A 68 -1.33 -9.93 14.81
C VAL A 68 -1.48 -9.86 16.32
N CYS A 69 -0.50 -10.39 17.08
CA CYS A 69 -0.51 -10.42 18.54
C CYS A 69 0.85 -10.03 19.15
N ASN A 70 1.81 -9.63 18.31
CA ASN A 70 3.12 -9.17 18.74
C ASN A 70 3.04 -7.81 19.47
N PRO A 71 4.01 -7.46 20.32
CA PRO A 71 4.23 -6.09 20.74
C PRO A 71 4.50 -5.19 19.52
N VAL A 72 3.93 -4.00 19.52
CA VAL A 72 4.09 -3.03 18.44
C VAL A 72 4.81 -1.77 18.96
N PRO A 73 5.63 -1.10 18.14
CA PRO A 73 6.25 0.16 18.52
C PRO A 73 5.18 1.27 18.64
N GLN A 74 5.57 2.41 19.19
CA GLN A 74 4.74 3.61 19.21
C GLN A 74 4.25 3.95 17.77
N GLY A 75 2.97 4.24 17.62
CA GLY A 75 2.35 4.46 16.31
C GLY A 75 1.92 3.18 15.57
N GLY A 76 2.14 2.01 16.17
CA GLY A 76 1.63 0.73 15.67
C GLY A 76 0.32 0.30 16.34
N ILE A 77 -0.38 -0.64 15.69
CA ILE A 77 -1.56 -1.34 16.22
C ILE A 77 -1.47 -2.81 15.80
N ALA A 78 -1.99 -3.71 16.63
CA ALA A 78 -2.08 -5.13 16.31
C ALA A 78 -3.54 -5.58 16.24
N LEU A 79 -3.81 -6.65 15.51
CA LEU A 79 -5.15 -7.22 15.37
C LEU A 79 -5.78 -7.62 16.70
N ARG A 80 -4.98 -8.00 17.69
CA ARG A 80 -5.47 -8.31 19.05
C ARG A 80 -6.16 -7.13 19.74
N GLU A 81 -5.91 -5.90 19.28
CA GLU A 81 -6.57 -4.69 19.80
C GLU A 81 -7.90 -4.40 19.06
N LEU A 82 -8.14 -5.07 17.94
CA LEU A 82 -9.25 -4.82 17.03
C LEU A 82 -10.25 -5.98 16.97
N LEU A 83 -9.79 -7.20 17.26
CA LEU A 83 -10.56 -8.44 17.11
C LEU A 83 -10.58 -9.26 18.40
N PRO A 84 -11.62 -10.09 18.59
CA PRO A 84 -11.67 -11.03 19.70
C PRO A 84 -10.46 -11.99 19.71
N PRO A 85 -9.99 -12.44 20.89
CA PRO A 85 -8.78 -13.27 21.02
C PRO A 85 -8.77 -14.51 20.14
N GLY A 86 -9.91 -15.19 19.94
CA GLY A 86 -10.03 -16.36 19.08
C GLY A 86 -9.72 -16.12 17.61
N ARG A 87 -9.80 -14.86 17.15
CA ARG A 87 -9.52 -14.44 15.78
C ARG A 87 -8.08 -13.93 15.57
N CYS A 88 -7.27 -13.82 16.63
CA CYS A 88 -5.92 -13.25 16.59
C CYS A 88 -4.82 -14.34 16.57
N ARG A 89 -5.05 -15.44 15.86
CA ARG A 89 -4.08 -16.53 15.71
C ARG A 89 -3.16 -16.26 14.51
N VAL A 90 -1.85 -16.26 14.72
CA VAL A 90 -0.86 -15.98 13.66
C VAL A 90 -1.04 -16.91 12.46
N ARG A 91 -1.20 -18.23 12.69
CA ARG A 91 -1.41 -19.20 11.59
C ARG A 91 -2.67 -18.91 10.76
N LEU A 92 -3.73 -18.46 11.39
CA LEU A 92 -4.95 -18.07 10.69
C LEU A 92 -4.69 -16.88 9.78
N TRP A 93 -4.00 -15.86 10.27
CA TRP A 93 -3.67 -14.67 9.48
C TRP A 93 -2.61 -14.93 8.41
N GLN A 94 -1.73 -15.89 8.60
CA GLN A 94 -0.86 -16.36 7.52
C GLN A 94 -1.67 -16.91 6.34
N LEU A 95 -2.70 -17.72 6.60
CA LEU A 95 -3.61 -18.22 5.54
C LEU A 95 -4.38 -17.06 4.88
N HIS A 96 -4.90 -16.11 5.65
CA HIS A 96 -5.57 -14.94 5.09
C HIS A 96 -4.64 -14.08 4.22
N MET A 97 -3.35 -13.99 4.58
CA MET A 97 -2.37 -13.30 3.74
C MET A 97 -2.06 -14.05 2.45
N LEU A 98 -2.05 -15.38 2.46
CA LEU A 98 -1.94 -16.18 1.24
C LEU A 98 -3.14 -15.96 0.30
N LEU A 99 -4.37 -15.91 0.85
CA LEU A 99 -5.56 -15.58 0.08
C LEU A 99 -5.50 -14.15 -0.48
N ALA A 100 -4.98 -13.19 0.29
CA ALA A 100 -4.75 -11.83 -0.19
C ALA A 100 -3.72 -11.79 -1.34
N LEU A 101 -2.65 -12.57 -1.28
CA LEU A 101 -1.68 -12.67 -2.36
C LEU A 101 -2.28 -13.28 -3.63
N GLU A 102 -3.11 -14.32 -3.50
CA GLU A 102 -3.86 -14.87 -4.63
C GLU A 102 -4.80 -13.83 -5.23
N ARG A 103 -5.51 -13.08 -4.40
CA ARG A 103 -6.36 -11.96 -4.83
C ARG A 103 -5.55 -10.88 -5.54
N ALA A 104 -4.38 -10.53 -5.02
CA ALA A 104 -3.48 -9.56 -5.65
C ALA A 104 -3.03 -10.02 -7.04
N ASN A 105 -2.74 -11.32 -7.21
CA ASN A 105 -2.41 -11.90 -8.51
C ASN A 105 -3.55 -11.73 -9.53
N GLN A 106 -4.79 -11.96 -9.13
CA GLN A 106 -5.98 -11.73 -9.97
C GLN A 106 -6.14 -10.26 -10.33
N LEU A 107 -5.93 -9.35 -9.36
CA LEU A 107 -6.04 -7.91 -9.56
C LEU A 107 -4.95 -7.34 -10.48
N ALA A 108 -3.78 -7.96 -10.54
CA ALA A 108 -2.63 -7.48 -11.32
C ALA A 108 -2.95 -7.35 -12.83
N ALA A 109 -3.93 -8.10 -13.35
CA ALA A 109 -4.41 -7.98 -14.72
C ALA A 109 -5.29 -6.72 -14.97
N HIS A 110 -5.68 -6.00 -13.90
CA HIS A 110 -6.66 -4.91 -13.97
C HIS A 110 -6.16 -3.64 -13.27
N PRO A 111 -5.10 -2.98 -13.77
CA PRO A 111 -4.46 -1.84 -13.10
C PRO A 111 -5.41 -0.67 -12.82
N GLN A 112 -6.37 -0.37 -13.71
CA GLN A 112 -7.36 0.68 -13.50
C GLN A 112 -8.27 0.38 -12.30
N ARG A 113 -8.66 -0.88 -12.12
CA ARG A 113 -9.47 -1.31 -10.96
C ARG A 113 -8.68 -1.21 -9.66
N VAL A 114 -7.39 -1.56 -9.69
CA VAL A 114 -6.49 -1.42 -8.55
C VAL A 114 -6.39 0.04 -8.12
N VAL A 115 -6.11 0.92 -9.08
CA VAL A 115 -5.97 2.37 -8.80
C VAL A 115 -7.27 2.92 -8.20
N ALA A 116 -8.42 2.70 -8.86
CA ALA A 116 -9.71 3.23 -8.39
C ALA A 116 -10.07 2.72 -6.98
N ALA A 117 -9.85 1.43 -6.68
CA ALA A 117 -10.14 0.85 -5.38
C ALA A 117 -9.15 1.31 -4.28
N ALA A 118 -7.88 1.52 -4.64
CA ALA A 118 -6.87 2.03 -3.72
C ALA A 118 -7.09 3.51 -3.39
N GLU A 119 -7.49 4.34 -4.35
CA GLU A 119 -7.82 5.75 -4.14
C GLU A 119 -8.96 5.95 -3.13
N GLN A 120 -9.97 5.08 -3.17
CA GLN A 120 -11.08 5.08 -2.20
C GLN A 120 -10.61 4.81 -0.77
N ARG A 121 -9.49 4.08 -0.61
CA ARG A 121 -8.91 3.68 0.67
C ARG A 121 -7.71 4.51 1.10
N LEU A 122 -7.37 5.58 0.37
CA LEU A 122 -6.22 6.42 0.75
C LEU A 122 -6.40 7.03 2.14
N TRP A 123 -5.39 6.84 2.99
CA TRP A 123 -5.35 7.31 4.37
C TRP A 123 -5.38 8.83 4.49
N CYS A 124 -4.75 9.56 3.54
CA CYS A 124 -4.69 11.01 3.58
C CYS A 124 -4.99 11.62 2.21
N ARG A 125 -5.52 12.84 2.24
CA ARG A 125 -5.82 13.66 1.05
C ARG A 125 -4.82 14.78 0.83
N SER A 126 -3.85 14.90 1.73
CA SER A 126 -2.73 15.84 1.61
C SER A 126 -1.47 15.24 2.23
N VAL A 127 -0.33 15.65 1.71
CA VAL A 127 1.00 15.24 2.20
C VAL A 127 1.91 16.46 2.33
N ALA A 128 2.79 16.44 3.33
CA ALA A 128 3.87 17.43 3.43
C ALA A 128 5.12 16.84 2.78
N ASP A 129 5.76 17.63 1.92
CA ASP A 129 7.07 17.29 1.34
C ASP A 129 8.13 17.36 2.45
N PRO A 130 8.81 16.24 2.78
CA PRO A 130 9.79 16.23 3.87
C PRO A 130 10.99 17.16 3.64
N ALA A 131 11.31 17.47 2.37
CA ALA A 131 12.46 18.31 2.02
C ALA A 131 12.14 19.81 2.11
N SER A 132 10.93 20.22 1.69
CA SER A 132 10.55 21.64 1.62
C SER A 132 9.53 22.07 2.69
N GLY A 133 8.86 21.10 3.35
CA GLY A 133 7.73 21.37 4.23
C GLY A 133 6.46 21.80 3.50
N GLU A 134 6.47 21.91 2.17
CA GLU A 134 5.30 22.31 1.38
C GLU A 134 4.19 21.26 1.46
N HIS A 135 2.95 21.72 1.60
CA HIS A 135 1.77 20.85 1.58
C HIS A 135 1.23 20.69 0.17
N TRP A 136 0.98 19.44 -0.21
CA TRP A 136 0.46 19.05 -1.52
C TRP A 136 -0.86 18.28 -1.35
N ALA A 137 -1.86 18.64 -2.14
CA ALA A 137 -3.10 17.87 -2.23
C ALA A 137 -2.86 16.58 -3.03
N VAL A 138 -3.37 15.47 -2.53
CA VAL A 138 -3.37 14.19 -3.25
C VAL A 138 -4.51 14.20 -4.26
N CYS A 139 -4.18 14.13 -5.56
CA CYS A 139 -5.15 14.14 -6.66
C CYS A 139 -5.55 12.74 -7.11
N GLY A 140 -4.71 11.75 -6.85
CA GLY A 140 -4.96 10.37 -7.25
C GLY A 140 -3.68 9.54 -7.28
N ILE A 141 -3.79 8.40 -7.95
CA ILE A 141 -2.70 7.44 -8.19
C ILE A 141 -2.59 7.19 -9.68
N GLY A 142 -1.39 7.27 -10.23
CA GLY A 142 -1.11 6.91 -11.63
C GLY A 142 -1.17 5.40 -11.87
N LEU A 143 -1.33 4.98 -13.13
CA LEU A 143 -1.39 3.56 -13.51
C LEU A 143 -0.09 2.78 -13.27
N ASP A 144 1.00 3.48 -13.02
CA ASP A 144 2.30 2.94 -12.60
C ASP A 144 2.49 2.94 -11.08
N GLY A 145 1.48 3.40 -10.31
CA GLY A 145 1.47 3.43 -8.87
C GLY A 145 2.04 4.70 -8.25
N GLN A 146 2.38 5.73 -9.05
CA GLN A 146 2.84 7.02 -8.50
C GLN A 146 1.69 7.74 -7.78
N LEU A 147 2.02 8.47 -6.71
CA LEU A 147 1.09 9.37 -6.06
C LEU A 147 1.06 10.70 -6.81
N LEU A 148 -0.10 11.10 -7.32
CA LEU A 148 -0.30 12.34 -8.06
C LEU A 148 -0.64 13.48 -7.11
N LEU A 149 0.10 14.58 -7.20
CA LEU A 149 0.04 15.68 -6.25
C LEU A 149 -0.17 17.03 -6.96
N ARG A 150 -0.87 17.94 -6.30
CA ARG A 150 -1.13 19.30 -6.80
C ARG A 150 -1.02 20.34 -5.68
N GLN A 151 -0.45 21.49 -6.03
CA GLN A 151 -0.43 22.69 -5.20
C GLN A 151 -0.70 23.91 -6.08
N GLY A 152 -1.90 24.46 -5.99
CA GLY A 152 -2.37 25.51 -6.91
C GLY A 152 -2.34 25.01 -8.36
N THR A 153 -1.56 25.65 -9.22
CA THR A 153 -1.34 25.28 -10.63
C THR A 153 -0.21 24.28 -10.83
N ARG A 154 0.63 24.06 -9.80
CA ARG A 154 1.76 23.12 -9.88
C ARG A 154 1.27 21.69 -9.68
N THR A 155 1.76 20.77 -10.50
CA THR A 155 1.54 19.33 -10.37
C THR A 155 2.87 18.60 -10.29
N THR A 156 2.91 17.51 -9.54
CA THR A 156 4.07 16.61 -9.43
C THR A 156 3.61 15.19 -9.14
N SER A 157 4.51 14.23 -9.23
CA SER A 157 4.24 12.87 -8.79
C SER A 157 5.38 12.32 -7.93
N TRP A 158 5.01 11.46 -6.99
CA TRP A 158 5.96 10.75 -6.15
C TRP A 158 5.97 9.27 -6.49
N THR A 159 7.17 8.71 -6.66
CA THR A 159 7.38 7.27 -6.83
C THR A 159 7.71 6.56 -5.52
N ARG A 160 8.12 7.31 -4.51
CA ARG A 160 8.39 6.89 -3.14
C ARG A 160 8.05 8.03 -2.17
N TRP A 161 7.86 7.73 -0.92
CA TRP A 161 7.56 8.76 0.09
C TRP A 161 8.68 9.81 0.15
N GLY A 162 8.33 11.07 -0.09
CA GLY A 162 9.28 12.19 -0.11
C GLY A 162 10.21 12.22 -1.33
N GLY A 163 9.99 11.41 -2.35
CA GLY A 163 10.78 11.39 -3.57
C GLY A 163 10.00 11.90 -4.78
N ARG A 164 10.36 13.09 -5.29
CA ARG A 164 9.87 13.58 -6.57
C ARG A 164 10.44 12.72 -7.70
N SER A 165 9.60 12.33 -8.67
CA SER A 165 10.12 11.99 -9.99
C SER A 165 10.40 13.32 -10.70
N ASP A 166 11.65 13.66 -10.89
CA ASP A 166 12.04 14.75 -11.81
C ASP A 166 11.55 14.34 -13.19
N GLY A 167 10.32 14.76 -13.52
CA GLY A 167 9.80 14.66 -14.87
C GLY A 167 10.48 15.73 -15.71
N ASN A 168 11.54 15.36 -16.41
CA ASN A 168 11.89 16.07 -17.62
C ASN A 168 10.74 15.88 -18.63
N LEU A 169 10.09 17.00 -18.95
CA LEU A 169 9.24 17.16 -20.12
C LEU A 169 9.99 16.86 -21.42
#